data_d4227a90892901ba6f15dffc0777a3a5
#
_entry.id   d4227a90892901ba6f15dffc0777a3a5
#
_cell.length_a   1.000
_cell.length_b   1.000
_cell.length_c   1.000
_cell.angle_alpha   90.00
_cell.angle_beta   90.00
_cell.angle_gamma   90.00
#
_symmetry.space_group_name_H-M   'P 1'
#
loop_
_entity.id
_entity.type
_entity.pdbx_description
1 polymer ?
#
loop_
_entity_poly.entity_id
_entity_poly.type
_entity_poly.pdbx_seq_one_letter_code
_entity_poly.pdbx_strand_id
1 'polypeptide(L)'
;MKFNNHIYPLLKEYNCVVIPNFGSFVCRNISAKFNENHTQLLPPNKEIVFNKNLKENDGVLIKTISDLRNISYSESEKKINSWVKKINKKINKGKSISFLNIGLLRKVDKNFIFEPNRNSIFLKSSYGLSAVD
;
A
#
# COMPACT_ATOMS: atom_id res chain seq x y z
N MET A 1 1.22 -15.98 -8.94
CA MET A 1 1.72 -14.98 -8.05
C MET A 1 0.83 -13.77 -8.06
N LYS A 2 0.46 -13.30 -6.91
CA LYS A 2 -0.43 -12.18 -6.86
C LYS A 2 0.32 -10.90 -6.69
N PHE A 3 0.03 -9.93 -7.51
CA PHE A 3 0.69 -8.64 -7.39
C PHE A 3 0.33 -7.95 -6.08
N ASN A 4 -0.80 -8.30 -5.49
CA ASN A 4 -1.18 -7.76 -4.19
C ASN A 4 -0.11 -8.00 -3.13
N ASN A 5 0.69 -9.03 -3.30
CA ASN A 5 1.69 -9.36 -2.31
C ASN A 5 3.01 -8.63 -2.53
N HIS A 6 3.13 -7.89 -3.61
CA HIS A 6 4.37 -7.20 -3.90
C HIS A 6 4.34 -5.72 -3.55
N ILE A 7 3.19 -5.24 -3.11
CA ILE A 7 3.07 -3.80 -2.83
C ILE A 7 3.78 -3.43 -1.53
N TYR A 8 3.63 -4.26 -0.50
CA TYR A 8 4.19 -3.92 0.80
C TYR A 8 5.73 -3.78 0.80
N PRO A 9 6.48 -4.68 0.18
CA PRO A 9 7.93 -4.50 0.14
C PRO A 9 8.35 -3.21 -0.52
N LEU A 10 7.62 -2.80 -1.57
CA LEU A 10 7.93 -1.55 -2.23
C LEU A 10 7.55 -0.37 -1.36
N LEU A 11 6.47 -0.47 -0.64
CA LEU A 11 6.02 0.61 0.21
C LEU A 11 7.04 0.85 1.33
N LYS A 12 7.65 -0.22 1.84
CA LYS A 12 8.67 -0.07 2.84
C LYS A 12 9.90 0.67 2.29
N GLU A 13 10.20 0.45 1.04
CA GLU A 13 11.38 1.06 0.46
C GLU A 13 11.14 2.47 -0.05
N TYR A 14 10.01 2.72 -0.66
CA TYR A 14 9.79 3.98 -1.33
C TYR A 14 8.78 4.90 -0.66
N ASN A 15 8.10 4.44 0.37
CA ASN A 15 7.07 5.20 1.07
C ASN A 15 5.87 5.56 0.20
N CYS A 16 5.86 5.18 -1.05
CA CYS A 16 4.75 5.44 -1.93
C CYS A 16 4.79 4.44 -3.08
N VAL A 17 3.71 3.78 -3.36
CA VAL A 17 3.63 2.86 -4.47
C VAL A 17 2.42 3.20 -5.30
N VAL A 18 2.64 3.57 -6.54
CA VAL A 18 1.54 3.91 -7.44
C VAL A 18 1.14 2.67 -8.23
N ILE A 19 -0.14 2.35 -8.17
CA ILE A 19 -0.70 1.29 -8.98
C ILE A 19 -1.37 2.00 -10.16
N PRO A 20 -0.82 1.91 -11.35
CA PRO A 20 -1.30 2.71 -12.49
C PRO A 20 -2.78 2.51 -12.74
N ASN A 21 -3.47 3.59 -12.97
CA ASN A 21 -4.91 3.61 -13.25
C ASN A 21 -5.78 3.10 -12.11
N PHE A 22 -5.23 3.03 -10.91
CA PHE A 22 -6.00 2.57 -9.76
C PHE A 22 -5.85 3.56 -8.59
N GLY A 23 -4.67 3.84 -8.17
CA GLY A 23 -4.40 4.72 -7.04
C GLY A 23 -3.05 4.41 -6.46
N SER A 24 -2.77 4.91 -5.28
CA SER A 24 -1.47 4.67 -4.66
C SER A 24 -1.62 4.45 -3.17
N PHE A 25 -0.67 3.70 -2.62
CA PHE A 25 -0.55 3.58 -1.18
C PHE A 25 0.62 4.46 -0.75
N VAL A 26 0.42 5.24 0.28
CA VAL A 26 1.43 6.16 0.78
C VAL A 26 1.66 5.87 2.24
N CYS A 27 2.93 5.74 2.61
CA CYS A 27 3.30 5.53 3.98
C CYS A 27 3.82 6.85 4.49
N ARG A 28 3.22 7.40 5.51
CA ARG A 28 3.62 8.69 6.02
C ARG A 28 3.78 8.63 7.52
N ASN A 29 4.54 9.54 8.05
CA ASN A 29 4.73 9.61 9.48
C ASN A 29 3.55 10.30 10.10
N ILE A 30 3.09 9.77 11.21
CA ILE A 30 2.03 10.43 11.94
C ILE A 30 2.68 11.52 12.73
N SER A 31 2.09 12.66 12.70
CA SER A 31 2.64 13.78 13.38
C SER A 31 2.83 13.51 14.82
N ALA A 32 3.90 13.98 15.33
CA ALA A 32 4.18 13.79 16.72
C ALA A 32 3.71 14.87 17.56
N LYS A 33 2.82 15.68 17.12
CA LYS A 33 2.47 16.78 17.92
C LYS A 33 1.84 16.34 19.15
N PHE A 34 1.43 15.11 19.26
CA PHE A 34 0.86 14.82 20.46
C PHE A 34 1.87 14.66 21.46
N ASN A 35 3.07 14.71 21.15
CA ASN A 35 4.00 14.51 22.15
C ASN A 35 4.36 15.71 22.80
N GLU A 36 3.67 16.72 22.52
CA GLU A 36 4.05 17.92 23.08
C GLU A 36 4.03 17.84 24.50
N ASN A 37 3.30 17.03 25.06
CA ASN A 37 3.34 17.07 26.43
C ASN A 37 4.23 16.06 26.96
N HIS A 38 4.91 15.45 26.35
CA HIS A 38 5.78 14.59 26.89
C HIS A 38 6.80 14.34 26.22
N THR A 39 7.40 14.23 26.62
CA THR A 39 8.49 14.04 26.39
C THR A 39 8.82 12.78 25.86
N GLN A 40 8.16 12.02 25.77
CA GLN A 40 8.43 10.92 25.34
C GLN A 40 9.04 10.79 24.15
N LEU A 41 9.87 10.09 23.91
CA LEU A 41 10.50 9.89 22.79
C LEU A 41 9.96 8.75 22.11
N LEU A 42 8.83 8.77 21.76
CA LEU A 42 8.28 7.69 21.02
C LEU A 42 8.82 7.66 19.64
N PRO A 43 9.07 6.54 19.09
CA PRO A 43 9.47 6.46 17.70
C PRO A 43 8.36 7.00 16.85
N PRO A 44 8.64 7.55 15.73
CA PRO A 44 7.61 8.08 14.87
C PRO A 44 6.72 6.95 14.43
N ASN A 45 5.46 7.13 14.54
CA ASN A 45 4.53 6.16 14.02
C ASN A 45 4.31 6.42 12.56
N LYS A 46 4.00 5.41 11.85
CA LYS A 46 3.73 5.54 10.45
C LYS A 46 2.37 5.00 10.15
N GLU A 47 1.72 5.58 9.20
CA GLU A 47 0.43 5.08 8.76
C GLU A 47 0.42 4.94 7.28
N ILE A 48 -0.38 4.03 6.77
CA ILE A 48 -0.54 3.82 5.36
C ILE A 48 -1.89 4.37 4.96
N VAL A 49 -1.91 5.18 3.93
CA VAL A 49 -3.16 5.73 3.42
C VAL A 49 -3.26 5.41 1.94
N PHE A 50 -4.47 5.40 1.41
CA PHE A 50 -4.71 5.17 0.00
C PHE A 50 -5.14 6.47 -0.66
N ASN A 51 -4.50 6.83 -1.76
CA ASN A 51 -4.81 8.05 -2.48
C ASN A 51 -5.28 7.69 -3.88
N LYS A 52 -6.58 7.81 -4.13
CA LYS A 52 -7.14 7.43 -5.43
C LYS A 52 -6.76 8.40 -6.53
N ASN A 53 -6.33 9.60 -6.17
CA ASN A 53 -6.01 10.59 -7.17
C ASN A 53 -4.59 10.50 -7.68
N LEU A 54 -3.73 9.78 -6.99
CA LEU A 54 -2.35 9.63 -7.41
C LEU A 54 -2.27 8.28 -8.12
N LYS A 55 -2.51 8.27 -9.40
CA LYS A 55 -2.56 7.03 -10.15
C LYS A 55 -1.79 7.06 -11.46
N GLU A 56 -0.94 8.05 -11.65
CA GLU A 56 -0.18 8.10 -12.86
C GLU A 56 1.04 7.21 -12.73
N ASN A 57 1.29 6.43 -13.74
CA ASN A 57 2.37 5.47 -13.73
C ASN A 57 3.73 6.16 -13.59
N ASP A 58 4.45 5.85 -12.53
CA ASP A 58 5.79 6.38 -12.36
C ASP A 58 6.82 5.30 -12.71
N GLY A 59 6.39 4.16 -13.15
CA GLY A 59 7.29 3.12 -13.60
C GLY A 59 7.86 2.24 -12.53
N VAL A 60 7.67 2.56 -11.26
CA VAL A 60 8.33 1.82 -10.20
C VAL A 60 7.77 0.41 -10.05
N LEU A 61 6.46 0.26 -10.01
CA LEU A 61 5.87 -1.06 -9.85
C LEU A 61 6.17 -1.94 -11.06
N ILE A 62 6.05 -1.38 -12.25
CA ILE A 62 6.29 -2.14 -13.46
C ILE A 62 7.74 -2.60 -13.52
N LYS A 63 8.66 -1.72 -13.17
CA LYS A 63 10.07 -2.07 -13.23
C LYS A 63 10.40 -3.14 -12.20
N THR A 64 9.83 -3.02 -11.02
CA THR A 64 10.08 -3.98 -9.97
C THR A 64 9.60 -5.37 -10.36
N ILE A 65 8.41 -5.48 -10.92
CA ILE A 65 7.88 -6.77 -11.35
C ILE A 65 8.69 -7.30 -12.53
N SER A 66 9.12 -6.42 -13.41
CA SER A 66 9.96 -6.81 -14.53
C SER A 66 11.22 -7.48 -14.01
N ASP A 67 11.86 -6.86 -13.03
CA ASP A 67 13.08 -7.41 -12.46
C ASP A 67 12.85 -8.70 -11.68
N LEU A 68 11.78 -8.74 -10.90
CA LEU A 68 11.51 -9.91 -10.11
C LEU A 68 11.16 -11.13 -10.94
N ARG A 69 10.46 -10.93 -12.02
CA ARG A 69 10.05 -12.06 -12.86
C ARG A 69 10.95 -12.27 -14.05
N ASN A 70 11.95 -11.43 -14.20
CA ASN A 70 12.89 -11.53 -15.30
C ASN A 70 12.17 -11.47 -16.64
N ILE A 71 11.30 -10.50 -16.80
CA ILE A 71 10.57 -10.28 -18.03
C ILE A 71 10.79 -8.84 -18.46
N SER A 72 10.43 -8.51 -19.68
CA SER A 72 10.65 -7.15 -20.17
C SER A 72 9.70 -6.17 -19.48
N TYR A 73 10.06 -4.91 -19.53
CA TYR A 73 9.22 -3.86 -18.98
C TYR A 73 7.83 -3.89 -19.66
N SER A 74 7.84 -4.06 -20.97
CA SER A 74 6.59 -4.07 -21.71
C SER A 74 5.69 -5.24 -21.29
N GLU A 75 6.28 -6.39 -21.07
CA GLU A 75 5.51 -7.54 -20.65
C GLU A 75 5.00 -7.33 -19.22
N SER A 76 5.81 -6.76 -18.35
CA SER A 76 5.41 -6.45 -16.99
C SER A 76 4.25 -5.47 -17.00
N GLU A 77 4.34 -4.45 -17.84
CA GLU A 77 3.27 -3.47 -17.94
C GLU A 77 1.95 -4.11 -18.34
N LYS A 78 2.00 -5.02 -19.30
CA LYS A 78 0.77 -5.69 -19.72
C LYS A 78 0.17 -6.52 -18.60
N LYS A 79 1.02 -7.19 -17.84
CA LYS A 79 0.54 -8.00 -16.72
C LYS A 79 -0.07 -7.15 -15.63
N ILE A 80 0.56 -6.04 -15.33
CA ILE A 80 0.05 -5.15 -14.31
C ILE A 80 -1.26 -4.50 -14.76
N ASN A 81 -1.34 -4.08 -16.02
CA ASN A 81 -2.57 -3.49 -16.51
C ASN A 81 -3.73 -4.51 -16.47
N SER A 82 -3.44 -5.75 -16.76
CA SER A 82 -4.44 -6.80 -16.70
C SER A 82 -4.90 -7.00 -15.24
N TRP A 83 -3.97 -7.02 -14.31
CA TRP A 83 -4.29 -7.16 -12.90
C TRP A 83 -5.12 -5.98 -12.41
N VAL A 84 -4.76 -4.75 -12.83
CA VAL A 84 -5.49 -3.56 -12.45
C VAL A 84 -6.93 -3.62 -12.94
N LYS A 85 -7.13 -4.12 -14.15
CA LYS A 85 -8.48 -4.25 -14.65
C LYS A 85 -9.29 -5.23 -13.80
N LYS A 86 -8.65 -6.29 -13.33
CA LYS A 86 -9.33 -7.27 -12.50
C LYS A 86 -9.69 -6.69 -11.15
N ILE A 87 -8.79 -5.97 -10.53
CA ILE A 87 -9.10 -5.43 -9.21
C ILE A 87 -10.11 -4.30 -9.31
N ASN A 88 -10.07 -3.50 -10.37
CA ASN A 88 -11.08 -2.47 -10.57
C ASN A 88 -12.46 -3.08 -10.73
N LYS A 89 -12.54 -4.16 -11.50
CA LYS A 89 -13.80 -4.81 -11.70
C LYS A 89 -14.32 -5.38 -10.38
N LYS A 90 -13.43 -5.99 -9.62
CA LYS A 90 -13.80 -6.61 -8.36
C LYS A 90 -14.28 -5.56 -7.36
N ILE A 91 -13.57 -4.46 -7.24
CA ILE A 91 -13.91 -3.45 -6.26
C ILE A 91 -15.19 -2.72 -6.67
N ASN A 92 -15.44 -2.57 -7.95
CA ASN A 92 -16.65 -1.94 -8.41
C ASN A 92 -17.89 -2.83 -8.21
N LYS A 93 -17.68 -4.11 -7.97
CA LYS A 93 -18.77 -5.00 -7.65
C LYS A 93 -19.01 -5.06 -6.15
N GLY A 94 -18.35 -4.25 -5.38
CA GLY A 94 -18.54 -4.22 -3.94
C GLY A 94 -17.66 -5.17 -3.17
N LYS A 95 -16.69 -5.81 -3.84
CA LYS A 95 -15.82 -6.74 -3.14
C LYS A 95 -14.60 -6.02 -2.60
N SER A 96 -14.03 -6.56 -1.54
CA SER A 96 -12.81 -6.00 -0.98
C SER A 96 -11.60 -6.56 -1.66
N ILE A 97 -10.54 -5.78 -1.69
CA ILE A 97 -9.25 -6.22 -2.21
C ILE A 97 -8.29 -6.24 -1.03
N SER A 98 -7.64 -7.36 -0.82
CA SER A 98 -6.70 -7.50 0.26
C SER A 98 -5.28 -7.30 -0.25
N PHE A 99 -4.51 -6.46 0.41
CA PHE A 99 -3.10 -6.27 0.07
C PHE A 99 -2.31 -6.77 1.27
N LEU A 100 -1.46 -7.76 1.04
CA LEU A 100 -0.75 -8.43 2.10
C LEU A 100 0.07 -7.46 2.95
N ASN A 101 -0.12 -7.50 4.24
CA ASN A 101 0.53 -6.64 5.23
C ASN A 101 0.20 -5.15 5.12
N ILE A 102 -0.74 -4.80 4.31
CA ILE A 102 -1.15 -3.41 4.15
C ILE A 102 -2.57 -3.22 4.67
N GLY A 103 -3.50 -4.00 4.19
CA GLY A 103 -4.89 -3.87 4.64
C GLY A 103 -5.89 -4.23 3.57
N LEU A 104 -7.12 -3.81 3.80
CA LEU A 104 -8.20 -4.09 2.88
C LEU A 104 -8.68 -2.80 2.26
N LEU A 105 -8.98 -2.86 0.99
CA LEU A 105 -9.51 -1.71 0.28
C LEU A 105 -10.87 -2.08 -0.31
N ARG A 106 -11.85 -1.21 -0.13
CA ARG A 106 -13.15 -1.43 -0.73
C ARG A 106 -13.74 -0.10 -1.17
N LYS A 107 -14.84 -0.14 -1.87
CA LYS A 107 -15.43 1.06 -2.40
C LYS A 107 -16.89 1.09 -2.03
N VAL A 108 -17.34 2.22 -1.50
CA VAL A 108 -18.72 2.39 -1.12
C VAL A 108 -19.17 3.72 -1.71
N ASP A 109 -20.21 3.67 -2.53
CA ASP A 109 -20.74 4.90 -3.17
C ASP A 109 -19.65 5.71 -3.84
N LYS A 110 -18.82 5.05 -4.61
CA LYS A 110 -17.77 5.71 -5.37
C LYS A 110 -16.63 6.21 -4.51
N ASN A 111 -16.67 5.98 -3.21
CA ASN A 111 -15.60 6.40 -2.33
C ASN A 111 -14.79 5.19 -1.89
N PHE A 112 -13.47 5.32 -1.94
CA PHE A 112 -12.62 4.24 -1.47
C PHE A 112 -12.54 4.28 0.05
N ILE A 113 -12.62 3.11 0.67
CA ILE A 113 -12.47 2.99 2.11
C ILE A 113 -11.33 2.02 2.34
N PHE A 114 -10.31 2.48 3.03
CA PHE A 114 -9.14 1.67 3.30
C PHE A 114 -9.09 1.34 4.78
N GLU A 115 -8.95 0.06 5.08
CA GLU A 115 -8.83 -0.40 6.45
C GLU A 115 -7.42 -0.95 6.65
N PRO A 116 -6.56 -0.22 7.32
CA PRO A 116 -5.18 -0.67 7.48
C PRO A 116 -5.08 -1.91 8.32
N ASN A 117 -4.06 -2.70 8.00
CA ASN A 117 -3.80 -3.89 8.76
C ASN A 117 -3.09 -3.47 10.05
N ARG A 118 -3.71 -3.71 11.19
CA ARG A 118 -3.12 -3.30 12.43
C ARG A 118 -1.88 -4.03 12.77
N ASN A 119 -1.65 -5.15 12.16
CA ASN A 119 -0.47 -5.90 12.45
C ASN A 119 0.60 -5.66 11.43
N SER A 120 0.53 -4.56 10.73
CA SER A 120 1.53 -4.29 9.72
C SER A 120 2.87 -4.19 10.39
N ILE A 121 3.90 -4.52 9.67
CA ILE A 121 5.19 -4.50 10.24
C ILE A 121 5.65 -3.14 10.60
N PHE A 122 5.11 -2.10 10.02
CA PHE A 122 5.48 -0.76 10.41
C PHE A 122 5.14 -0.53 11.87
N LEU A 123 3.97 -0.94 12.27
CA LEU A 123 3.59 -0.73 13.63
C LEU A 123 4.30 -1.68 14.54
N LYS A 124 4.50 -2.90 14.11
CA LYS A 124 5.19 -3.80 14.93
C LYS A 124 6.56 -3.39 15.20
N SER A 125 7.24 -2.90 14.25
CA SER A 125 8.58 -2.50 14.48
C SER A 125 8.64 -1.37 15.44
N SER A 126 7.64 -0.55 15.49
CA SER A 126 7.67 0.54 16.40
C SER A 126 7.53 0.06 17.80
N TYR A 127 6.77 -0.94 18.03
CA TYR A 127 6.53 -1.31 19.34
C TYR A 127 7.25 -2.45 19.71
N GLY A 128 7.76 -3.00 18.87
CA GLY A 128 8.48 -4.04 19.19
C GLY A 128 7.75 -4.88 20.04
N LEU A 129 7.31 -4.67 20.70
CA LEU A 129 6.80 -5.42 21.48
C LEU A 129 5.63 -5.51 21.77
N SER A 130 5.29 -4.87 21.57
CA SER A 130 4.14 -4.72 21.82
C SER A 130 3.58 -5.84 21.93
N ALA A 131 4.23 -6.44 21.86
CA ALA A 131 3.78 -7.52 21.84
C ALA A 131 2.92 -7.64 22.79
N VAL A 132 2.90 -7.14 23.28
CA VAL A 132 2.19 -7.14 24.08
C VAL A 132 1.08 -7.11 23.95
N ASP A 133 0.87 -7.05 23.73
CA ASP A 133 -0.21 -6.95 23.75
C ASP A 133 -0.75 -7.30 23.33
#